data_c6551936ff91377f4c23e77aacb56bda
#
_entry.id   c6551936ff91377f4c23e77aacb56bda
#
_cell.length_a   1.000
_cell.length_b   1.000
_cell.length_c   1.000
_cell.angle_alpha   90.00
_cell.angle_beta   90.00
_cell.angle_gamma   90.00
#
_symmetry.space_group_name_H-M   'P 1'
#
loop_
_entity.id
_entity.type
_entity.pdbx_description
1 polymer ?
#
loop_
_entity_poly.entity_id
_entity_poly.type
_entity_poly.pdbx_seq_one_letter_code
_entity_poly.pdbx_strand_id
1 'polypeptide(L)'
;IFEKEFLHDVDSLNEQLRRMDMVESVVSPTRFKNPIIGPFGVISPNVLNIDRPENYDKDSIRVFENPELVGSLFSPDAKSVSLLVRHYPSKDQKKKDAFTAAVENLVASYGFDESHVAGKIKGQYFFISAMKKELVLLIIASIALLLLILWFSFKSIWGIWVPLMVVGNTIIMILAFMVMVGKPIDLMSTVIPTILFVVGISNVIHIVEKYLEELRTGSPKKRSLIIAYRDIGLATILTALTTAIGFLSLRTSSIILVKEFGVFTAIGVFIAL
;
A
#
# COMPACT_ATOMS: atom_id res chain seq x y z
N ILE A 1 -15.25 -32.55 -2.27
CA ILE A 1 -15.59 -31.59 -3.35
C ILE A 1 -16.51 -32.16 -4.42
N PHE A 2 -16.62 -33.49 -4.59
CA PHE A 2 -17.55 -34.11 -5.55
C PHE A 2 -18.89 -34.45 -4.86
N GLU A 3 -19.50 -33.43 -4.28
CA GLU A 3 -20.82 -33.47 -3.68
C GLU A 3 -21.75 -32.53 -4.44
N LYS A 4 -22.99 -33.00 -4.68
CA LYS A 4 -23.95 -32.27 -5.51
C LYS A 4 -24.22 -30.87 -4.97
N GLU A 5 -24.48 -30.76 -3.67
CA GLU A 5 -24.81 -29.50 -3.00
C GLU A 5 -23.60 -28.50 -3.11
N PHE A 6 -22.41 -28.95 -2.76
CA PHE A 6 -21.19 -28.16 -2.88
C PHE A 6 -20.94 -27.65 -4.30
N LEU A 7 -21.09 -28.53 -5.31
CA LEU A 7 -20.84 -28.13 -6.71
C LEU A 7 -21.89 -27.15 -7.23
N HIS A 8 -23.15 -27.26 -6.80
CA HIS A 8 -24.19 -26.29 -7.11
C HIS A 8 -23.92 -24.93 -6.45
N ASP A 9 -23.43 -24.90 -5.21
CA ASP A 9 -23.06 -23.68 -4.52
C ASP A 9 -21.86 -22.99 -5.21
N VAL A 10 -20.86 -23.76 -5.62
CA VAL A 10 -19.72 -23.25 -6.41
C VAL A 10 -20.19 -22.68 -7.74
N ASP A 11 -21.14 -23.31 -8.43
CA ASP A 11 -21.68 -22.80 -9.70
C ASP A 11 -22.53 -21.54 -9.49
N SER A 12 -23.34 -21.50 -8.45
CA SER A 12 -24.13 -20.32 -8.07
C SER A 12 -23.20 -19.14 -7.70
N LEU A 13 -22.15 -19.39 -6.94
CA LEU A 13 -21.12 -18.40 -6.64
C LEU A 13 -20.43 -17.86 -7.91
N ASN A 14 -20.09 -18.75 -8.85
CA ASN A 14 -19.53 -18.35 -10.14
C ASN A 14 -20.47 -17.40 -10.90
N GLU A 15 -21.79 -17.71 -10.94
CA GLU A 15 -22.77 -16.84 -11.61
C GLU A 15 -22.88 -15.46 -10.95
N GLN A 16 -22.89 -15.41 -9.61
CA GLN A 16 -22.96 -14.13 -8.90
C GLN A 16 -21.69 -13.32 -9.07
N LEU A 17 -20.51 -13.94 -9.03
CA LEU A 17 -19.24 -13.27 -9.30
C LEU A 17 -19.19 -12.67 -10.71
N ARG A 18 -19.70 -13.41 -11.72
CA ARG A 18 -19.74 -12.92 -13.12
C ARG A 18 -20.63 -11.69 -13.32
N ARG A 19 -21.61 -11.48 -12.47
CA ARG A 19 -22.53 -10.32 -12.53
C ARG A 19 -21.96 -9.06 -11.85
N MET A 20 -20.81 -9.15 -11.17
CA MET A 20 -20.21 -8.00 -10.50
C MET A 20 -19.55 -7.06 -11.51
N ASP A 21 -19.75 -5.75 -11.38
CA ASP A 21 -19.30 -4.73 -12.33
C ASP A 21 -17.80 -4.76 -12.68
N MET A 22 -16.96 -5.17 -11.74
CA MET A 22 -15.50 -5.22 -11.96
C MET A 22 -15.00 -6.54 -12.52
N VAL A 23 -15.85 -7.53 -12.69
CA VAL A 23 -15.44 -8.86 -13.16
C VAL A 23 -15.48 -8.92 -14.69
N GLU A 24 -14.35 -9.25 -15.29
CA GLU A 24 -14.21 -9.50 -16.72
C GLU A 24 -14.59 -10.93 -17.07
N SER A 25 -14.09 -11.90 -16.32
CA SER A 25 -14.36 -13.32 -16.50
C SER A 25 -14.09 -14.10 -15.21
N VAL A 26 -14.75 -15.24 -15.08
CA VAL A 26 -14.52 -16.21 -14.00
C VAL A 26 -14.23 -17.56 -14.63
N VAL A 27 -13.12 -18.17 -14.26
CA VAL A 27 -12.80 -19.56 -14.59
C VAL A 27 -13.18 -20.40 -13.35
N SER A 28 -14.17 -21.26 -13.53
CA SER A 28 -14.72 -22.11 -12.49
C SER A 28 -14.49 -23.56 -12.82
N PRO A 29 -14.20 -24.42 -11.83
CA PRO A 29 -14.11 -25.86 -12.01
C PRO A 29 -15.41 -26.47 -12.56
N THR A 30 -16.58 -25.91 -12.20
CA THR A 30 -17.90 -26.39 -12.66
C THR A 30 -18.20 -26.09 -14.12
N ARG A 31 -17.52 -25.12 -14.73
CA ARG A 31 -17.73 -24.66 -16.12
C ARG A 31 -16.51 -24.74 -17.01
N PHE A 32 -15.46 -25.38 -16.55
CA PHE A 32 -14.28 -25.59 -17.36
C PHE A 32 -14.55 -26.56 -18.49
N LYS A 33 -14.20 -26.15 -19.71
CA LYS A 33 -14.39 -26.95 -20.93
C LYS A 33 -13.06 -27.49 -21.41
N ASN A 34 -13.00 -28.78 -21.69
CA ASN A 34 -11.81 -29.38 -22.29
C ASN A 34 -12.03 -29.50 -23.82
N PRO A 35 -11.33 -28.73 -24.66
CA PRO A 35 -11.47 -28.82 -26.09
C PRO A 35 -10.82 -30.12 -26.59
N ILE A 36 -11.64 -30.98 -27.22
CA ILE A 36 -11.20 -32.23 -27.87
C ILE A 36 -11.26 -32.03 -29.37
N ILE A 37 -10.12 -32.17 -30.07
CA ILE A 37 -10.05 -32.07 -31.52
C ILE A 37 -10.38 -33.44 -32.11
N GLY A 38 -11.56 -33.55 -32.73
CA GLY A 38 -12.00 -34.74 -33.40
C GLY A 38 -11.96 -34.61 -34.93
N PRO A 39 -12.20 -35.70 -35.68
CA PRO A 39 -12.19 -35.69 -37.13
C PRO A 39 -13.23 -34.75 -37.79
N PHE A 40 -14.27 -34.38 -37.02
CA PHE A 40 -15.38 -33.54 -37.48
C PHE A 40 -15.39 -32.13 -36.87
N GLY A 41 -14.31 -31.72 -36.16
CA GLY A 41 -14.21 -30.39 -35.55
C GLY A 41 -13.81 -30.44 -34.07
N VAL A 42 -13.88 -29.26 -33.42
CA VAL A 42 -13.56 -29.13 -31.97
C VAL A 42 -14.85 -29.25 -31.16
N ILE A 43 -14.89 -30.24 -30.28
CA ILE A 43 -15.96 -30.40 -29.29
C ILE A 43 -15.40 -29.98 -27.94
N SER A 44 -16.12 -29.11 -27.23
CA SER A 44 -15.66 -28.59 -25.93
C SER A 44 -16.66 -29.00 -24.82
N PRO A 45 -16.68 -30.28 -24.41
CA PRO A 45 -17.53 -30.72 -23.30
C PRO A 45 -17.04 -30.13 -21.98
N ASN A 46 -17.97 -29.95 -21.04
CA ASN A 46 -17.59 -29.64 -19.66
C ASN A 46 -16.79 -30.82 -19.07
N VAL A 47 -15.76 -30.52 -18.31
CA VAL A 47 -14.95 -31.55 -17.64
C VAL A 47 -15.77 -32.21 -16.51
N LEU A 48 -16.60 -31.41 -15.83
CA LEU A 48 -17.48 -31.85 -14.75
C LEU A 48 -18.94 -31.56 -15.13
N ASN A 49 -19.83 -32.56 -14.92
CA ASN A 49 -21.28 -32.38 -15.09
C ASN A 49 -21.97 -32.37 -13.71
N ILE A 50 -22.28 -31.15 -13.23
CA ILE A 50 -22.84 -30.96 -11.87
C ILE A 50 -24.24 -31.51 -11.72
N ASP A 51 -25.01 -31.71 -12.79
CA ASP A 51 -26.40 -32.21 -12.76
C ASP A 51 -26.49 -33.73 -12.78
N ARG A 52 -25.36 -34.44 -12.94
CA ARG A 52 -25.34 -35.92 -13.04
C ARG A 52 -24.43 -36.55 -11.99
N PRO A 53 -24.89 -36.68 -10.75
CA PRO A 53 -24.10 -37.25 -9.65
C PRO A 53 -23.57 -38.66 -9.93
N GLU A 54 -24.31 -39.45 -10.74
CA GLU A 54 -23.91 -40.80 -11.15
C GLU A 54 -22.60 -40.83 -11.98
N ASN A 55 -22.16 -39.71 -12.49
CA ASN A 55 -20.92 -39.60 -13.29
C ASN A 55 -19.73 -39.01 -12.49
N TYR A 56 -19.92 -38.58 -11.24
CA TYR A 56 -18.85 -37.90 -10.48
C TYR A 56 -17.59 -38.72 -10.32
N ASP A 57 -17.73 -40.06 -10.17
CA ASP A 57 -16.53 -40.93 -10.11
C ASP A 57 -15.72 -40.89 -11.41
N LYS A 58 -16.38 -40.91 -12.57
CA LYS A 58 -15.73 -40.80 -13.87
C LYS A 58 -15.18 -39.43 -14.14
N ASP A 59 -15.91 -38.40 -13.76
CA ASP A 59 -15.51 -37.01 -13.93
C ASP A 59 -14.31 -36.69 -13.01
N SER A 60 -14.27 -37.25 -11.78
CA SER A 60 -13.12 -37.08 -10.87
C SER A 60 -11.85 -37.67 -11.46
N ILE A 61 -11.90 -38.91 -12.01
CA ILE A 61 -10.75 -39.53 -12.69
C ILE A 61 -10.26 -38.63 -13.82
N ARG A 62 -11.15 -38.12 -14.67
CA ARG A 62 -10.82 -37.22 -15.78
C ARG A 62 -10.19 -35.90 -15.33
N VAL A 63 -10.66 -35.35 -14.21
CA VAL A 63 -10.10 -34.15 -13.60
C VAL A 63 -8.67 -34.41 -13.12
N PHE A 64 -8.45 -35.50 -12.39
CA PHE A 64 -7.14 -35.78 -11.79
C PHE A 64 -6.11 -36.35 -12.77
N GLU A 65 -6.53 -36.85 -13.92
CA GLU A 65 -5.65 -37.20 -15.05
C GLU A 65 -5.14 -35.97 -15.81
N ASN A 66 -5.77 -34.80 -15.64
CA ASN A 66 -5.38 -33.58 -16.33
C ASN A 66 -4.49 -32.68 -15.44
N PRO A 67 -3.16 -32.63 -15.69
CA PRO A 67 -2.24 -31.86 -14.89
C PRO A 67 -2.46 -30.33 -14.95
N GLU A 68 -3.21 -29.83 -15.92
CA GLU A 68 -3.56 -28.40 -16.01
C GLU A 68 -4.66 -28.00 -14.99
N LEU A 69 -5.47 -28.95 -14.57
CA LEU A 69 -6.56 -28.74 -13.64
C LEU A 69 -6.12 -28.94 -12.19
N VAL A 70 -5.27 -29.92 -11.96
CA VAL A 70 -4.73 -30.22 -10.62
C VAL A 70 -3.68 -29.20 -10.24
N GLY A 71 -3.83 -28.60 -9.06
CA GLY A 71 -2.97 -27.52 -8.59
C GLY A 71 -3.36 -26.11 -9.07
N SER A 72 -4.31 -26.03 -10.04
CA SER A 72 -4.87 -24.74 -10.47
C SER A 72 -6.32 -24.54 -10.05
N LEU A 73 -7.21 -25.43 -10.48
CA LEU A 73 -8.65 -25.38 -10.15
C LEU A 73 -9.07 -26.40 -9.09
N PHE A 74 -8.35 -27.50 -8.99
CA PHE A 74 -8.61 -28.55 -8.00
C PHE A 74 -7.31 -28.82 -7.20
N SER A 75 -7.43 -28.94 -5.89
CA SER A 75 -6.30 -29.34 -5.05
C SER A 75 -5.92 -30.80 -5.29
N PRO A 76 -4.64 -31.16 -5.16
CA PRO A 76 -4.17 -32.54 -5.39
C PRO A 76 -4.80 -33.57 -4.42
N ASP A 77 -5.25 -33.13 -3.25
CA ASP A 77 -5.88 -33.95 -2.22
C ASP A 77 -7.42 -34.02 -2.36
N ALA A 78 -7.99 -33.45 -3.43
CA ALA A 78 -9.42 -33.39 -3.70
C ALA A 78 -10.27 -32.74 -2.59
N LYS A 79 -9.69 -31.83 -1.79
CA LYS A 79 -10.38 -31.19 -0.67
C LYS A 79 -10.82 -29.77 -0.93
N SER A 80 -10.24 -29.10 -1.92
CA SER A 80 -10.57 -27.71 -2.24
C SER A 80 -10.63 -27.44 -3.75
N VAL A 81 -11.38 -26.41 -4.11
CA VAL A 81 -11.46 -25.88 -5.49
C VAL A 81 -11.14 -24.41 -5.51
N SER A 82 -10.65 -23.94 -6.65
CA SER A 82 -10.32 -22.54 -6.88
C SER A 82 -11.18 -21.94 -7.99
N LEU A 83 -11.73 -20.75 -7.75
CA LEU A 83 -12.33 -19.91 -8.78
C LEU A 83 -11.36 -18.79 -9.13
N LEU A 84 -10.96 -18.70 -10.39
CA LEU A 84 -10.05 -17.66 -10.86
C LEU A 84 -10.86 -16.50 -11.43
N VAL A 85 -10.90 -15.39 -10.70
CA VAL A 85 -11.65 -14.19 -11.08
C VAL A 85 -10.70 -13.20 -11.74
N ARG A 86 -10.91 -12.95 -13.03
CA ARG A 86 -10.25 -11.87 -13.77
C ARG A 86 -11.09 -10.61 -13.65
N HIS A 87 -10.47 -9.51 -13.32
CA HIS A 87 -11.13 -8.23 -13.14
C HIS A 87 -10.60 -7.15 -14.08
N TYR A 88 -11.43 -6.17 -14.39
CA TYR A 88 -11.01 -4.98 -15.14
C TYR A 88 -10.02 -4.14 -14.31
N PRO A 89 -8.98 -3.56 -14.96
CA PRO A 89 -8.05 -2.69 -14.27
C PRO A 89 -8.74 -1.41 -13.81
N SER A 90 -8.58 -1.06 -12.54
CA SER A 90 -9.08 0.20 -11.98
C SER A 90 -7.95 0.95 -11.29
N LYS A 91 -7.90 2.28 -11.46
CA LYS A 91 -7.01 3.18 -10.71
C LYS A 91 -7.64 3.65 -9.40
N ASP A 92 -8.96 3.52 -9.25
CA ASP A 92 -9.70 3.97 -8.08
C ASP A 92 -9.57 2.95 -6.94
N GLN A 93 -8.86 3.35 -5.87
CA GLN A 93 -8.65 2.50 -4.70
C GLN A 93 -9.96 2.19 -3.97
N LYS A 94 -10.89 3.16 -3.88
CA LYS A 94 -12.18 2.93 -3.21
C LYS A 94 -13.00 1.85 -3.91
N LYS A 95 -12.99 1.84 -5.26
CA LYS A 95 -13.66 0.79 -6.04
C LYS A 95 -13.02 -0.58 -5.81
N LYS A 96 -11.70 -0.66 -5.72
CA LYS A 96 -11.01 -1.93 -5.40
C LYS A 96 -11.34 -2.43 -4.01
N ASP A 97 -11.35 -1.53 -3.02
CA ASP A 97 -11.65 -1.87 -1.63
C ASP A 97 -13.10 -2.38 -1.51
N ALA A 98 -14.06 -1.68 -2.15
CA ALA A 98 -15.45 -2.08 -2.20
C ALA A 98 -15.65 -3.44 -2.91
N PHE A 99 -14.96 -3.66 -4.03
CA PHE A 99 -14.98 -4.92 -4.75
C PHE A 99 -14.44 -6.09 -3.88
N THR A 100 -13.30 -5.89 -3.20
CA THR A 100 -12.74 -6.91 -2.31
C THR A 100 -13.71 -7.28 -1.20
N ALA A 101 -14.30 -6.28 -0.54
CA ALA A 101 -15.29 -6.51 0.52
C ALA A 101 -16.55 -7.21 -0.01
N ALA A 102 -17.03 -6.84 -1.21
CA ALA A 102 -18.19 -7.47 -1.82
C ALA A 102 -17.94 -8.95 -2.17
N VAL A 103 -16.75 -9.28 -2.70
CA VAL A 103 -16.36 -10.68 -2.98
C VAL A 103 -16.24 -11.48 -1.69
N GLU A 104 -15.61 -10.94 -0.63
CA GLU A 104 -15.49 -11.61 0.66
C GLU A 104 -16.85 -11.88 1.29
N ASN A 105 -17.74 -10.88 1.31
CA ASN A 105 -19.10 -11.04 1.84
C ASN A 105 -19.90 -12.06 1.05
N LEU A 106 -19.75 -12.05 -0.28
CA LEU A 106 -20.44 -13.02 -1.14
C LEU A 106 -19.95 -14.45 -0.86
N VAL A 107 -18.65 -14.68 -0.77
CA VAL A 107 -18.08 -16.00 -0.47
C VAL A 107 -18.52 -16.46 0.93
N ALA A 108 -18.47 -15.57 1.92
CA ALA A 108 -18.90 -15.86 3.29
C ALA A 108 -20.39 -16.24 3.39
N SER A 109 -21.24 -15.72 2.49
CA SER A 109 -22.70 -16.01 2.50
C SER A 109 -23.06 -17.44 2.11
N TYR A 110 -22.15 -18.18 1.47
CA TYR A 110 -22.37 -19.58 1.09
C TYR A 110 -22.10 -20.58 2.22
N GLY A 111 -21.42 -20.17 3.31
CA GLY A 111 -21.20 -21.01 4.47
C GLY A 111 -20.30 -22.23 4.22
N PHE A 112 -19.34 -22.13 3.29
CA PHE A 112 -18.32 -23.16 3.09
C PHE A 112 -17.50 -23.37 4.37
N ASP A 113 -17.11 -24.62 4.66
CA ASP A 113 -16.33 -24.97 5.86
C ASP A 113 -15.07 -24.11 5.99
N GLU A 114 -14.37 -23.90 4.87
CA GLU A 114 -13.19 -23.04 4.79
C GLU A 114 -13.17 -22.32 3.44
N SER A 115 -12.98 -21.01 3.47
CA SER A 115 -12.92 -20.21 2.24
C SER A 115 -11.86 -19.12 2.35
N HIS A 116 -11.06 -18.95 1.28
CA HIS A 116 -10.01 -17.95 1.21
C HIS A 116 -10.13 -17.13 -0.06
N VAL A 117 -10.09 -15.81 0.09
CA VAL A 117 -10.00 -14.88 -1.03
C VAL A 117 -8.55 -14.38 -1.12
N ALA A 118 -7.89 -14.63 -2.25
CA ALA A 118 -6.53 -14.20 -2.50
C ALA A 118 -6.43 -13.50 -3.86
N GLY A 119 -5.34 -12.79 -4.10
CA GLY A 119 -5.08 -12.16 -5.39
C GLY A 119 -4.51 -10.75 -5.25
N LYS A 120 -4.18 -10.14 -6.40
CA LYS A 120 -3.49 -8.86 -6.45
C LYS A 120 -4.26 -7.73 -5.74
N ILE A 121 -5.58 -7.64 -5.96
CA ILE A 121 -6.40 -6.57 -5.32
C ILE A 121 -6.44 -6.77 -3.81
N LYS A 122 -6.69 -8.00 -3.35
CA LYS A 122 -6.73 -8.32 -1.93
C LYS A 122 -5.38 -8.09 -1.24
N GLY A 123 -4.29 -8.51 -1.89
CA GLY A 123 -2.93 -8.26 -1.41
C GLY A 123 -2.62 -6.76 -1.30
N GLN A 124 -3.00 -5.97 -2.31
CA GLN A 124 -2.85 -4.51 -2.27
C GLN A 124 -3.69 -3.87 -1.15
N TYR A 125 -4.94 -4.29 -0.98
CA TYR A 125 -5.81 -3.81 0.10
C TYR A 125 -5.19 -4.06 1.47
N PHE A 126 -4.79 -5.32 1.75
CA PHE A 126 -4.16 -5.70 3.00
C PHE A 126 -2.86 -4.91 3.24
N PHE A 127 -2.01 -4.80 2.22
CA PHE A 127 -0.74 -4.11 2.31
C PHE A 127 -0.91 -2.61 2.59
N ILE A 128 -1.82 -1.94 1.86
CA ILE A 128 -2.11 -0.51 2.07
C ILE A 128 -2.72 -0.27 3.45
N SER A 129 -3.62 -1.14 3.90
CA SER A 129 -4.25 -1.03 5.22
C SER A 129 -3.25 -1.21 6.35
N ALA A 130 -2.39 -2.23 6.26
CA ALA A 130 -1.32 -2.47 7.23
C ALA A 130 -0.35 -1.30 7.28
N MET A 131 0.10 -0.79 6.12
CA MET A 131 1.00 0.35 6.06
C MET A 131 0.41 1.63 6.64
N LYS A 132 -0.88 1.92 6.38
CA LYS A 132 -1.53 3.08 7.00
C LYS A 132 -1.50 3.00 8.53
N LYS A 133 -1.76 1.82 9.09
CA LYS A 133 -1.72 1.59 10.54
C LYS A 133 -0.30 1.77 11.10
N GLU A 134 0.69 1.19 10.44
CA GLU A 134 2.11 1.33 10.84
C GLU A 134 2.59 2.78 10.74
N LEU A 135 2.21 3.49 9.67
CA LEU A 135 2.56 4.91 9.51
C LEU A 135 2.02 5.78 10.65
N VAL A 136 0.74 5.62 10.99
CA VAL A 136 0.14 6.37 12.10
C VAL A 136 0.90 6.08 13.40
N LEU A 137 1.21 4.82 13.66
CA LEU A 137 1.98 4.42 14.84
C LEU A 137 3.38 5.04 14.85
N LEU A 138 4.10 4.98 13.71
CA LEU A 138 5.44 5.56 13.58
C LEU A 138 5.44 7.08 13.72
N ILE A 139 4.45 7.77 13.14
CA ILE A 139 4.29 9.22 13.29
C ILE A 139 4.07 9.59 14.75
N ILE A 140 3.14 8.91 15.44
CA ILE A 140 2.87 9.16 16.86
C ILE A 140 4.11 8.89 17.69
N ALA A 141 4.80 7.77 17.48
CA ALA A 141 6.03 7.42 18.20
C ALA A 141 7.15 8.44 17.95
N SER A 142 7.31 8.89 16.69
CA SER A 142 8.30 9.92 16.32
C SER A 142 8.00 11.25 16.98
N ILE A 143 6.74 11.69 16.97
CA ILE A 143 6.32 12.93 17.64
C ILE A 143 6.54 12.82 19.15
N ALA A 144 6.17 11.71 19.78
CA ALA A 144 6.35 11.50 21.21
C ALA A 144 7.83 11.53 21.61
N LEU A 145 8.68 10.80 20.87
CA LEU A 145 10.13 10.79 21.09
C LEU A 145 10.72 12.20 20.94
N LEU A 146 10.30 12.90 19.91
CA LEU A 146 10.76 14.26 19.67
C LEU A 146 10.36 15.22 20.78
N LEU A 147 9.09 15.21 21.18
CA LEU A 147 8.62 16.05 22.28
C LEU A 147 9.42 15.80 23.55
N LEU A 148 9.77 14.54 23.80
CA LEU A 148 10.61 14.14 24.90
C LEU A 148 12.02 14.76 24.79
N ILE A 149 12.66 14.66 23.62
CA ILE A 149 13.99 15.24 23.37
C ILE A 149 13.94 16.77 23.50
N LEU A 150 12.96 17.43 22.87
CA LEU A 150 12.81 18.88 22.96
C LEU A 150 12.55 19.36 24.38
N TRP A 151 11.76 18.61 25.13
CA TRP A 151 11.50 18.91 26.56
C TRP A 151 12.78 18.87 27.38
N PHE A 152 13.60 17.85 27.21
CA PHE A 152 14.88 17.75 27.94
C PHE A 152 15.90 18.81 27.48
N SER A 153 15.93 19.14 26.18
CA SER A 153 16.89 20.12 25.63
C SER A 153 16.54 21.55 26.00
N PHE A 154 15.30 21.96 25.81
CA PHE A 154 14.94 23.37 25.93
C PHE A 154 14.30 23.78 27.25
N LYS A 155 13.65 22.86 27.97
CA LYS A 155 12.90 23.13 29.20
C LYS A 155 11.97 24.36 29.08
N SER A 156 11.49 24.64 27.86
CA SER A 156 10.70 25.81 27.51
C SER A 156 9.65 25.44 26.47
N ILE A 157 8.42 25.89 26.66
CA ILE A 157 7.30 25.66 25.74
C ILE A 157 7.61 26.25 24.35
N TRP A 158 8.25 27.41 24.27
CA TRP A 158 8.62 28.03 23.00
C TRP A 158 9.64 27.24 22.21
N GLY A 159 10.60 26.59 22.89
CA GLY A 159 11.59 25.70 22.25
C GLY A 159 10.96 24.44 21.64
N ILE A 160 9.75 24.07 22.06
CA ILE A 160 8.99 22.93 21.52
C ILE A 160 8.09 23.39 20.37
N TRP A 161 7.33 24.48 20.59
CA TRP A 161 6.33 24.95 19.60
C TRP A 161 6.95 25.42 18.29
N VAL A 162 8.07 26.15 18.34
CA VAL A 162 8.70 26.69 17.13
C VAL A 162 9.13 25.59 16.16
N PRO A 163 9.92 24.56 16.57
CA PRO A 163 10.26 23.44 15.67
C PRO A 163 9.04 22.70 15.11
N LEU A 164 8.04 22.44 15.96
CA LEU A 164 6.83 21.73 15.51
C LEU A 164 6.05 22.51 14.46
N MET A 165 5.90 23.82 14.62
CA MET A 165 5.20 24.68 13.68
C MET A 165 5.96 24.77 12.33
N VAL A 166 7.27 24.90 12.37
CA VAL A 166 8.09 24.96 11.15
C VAL A 166 7.98 23.66 10.35
N VAL A 167 8.17 22.52 11.02
CA VAL A 167 8.12 21.22 10.36
C VAL A 167 6.69 20.86 9.93
N GLY A 168 5.69 21.16 10.75
CA GLY A 168 4.28 20.98 10.37
C GLY A 168 3.93 21.75 9.09
N ASN A 169 4.39 23.00 9.00
CA ASN A 169 4.21 23.82 7.80
C ASN A 169 4.93 23.22 6.58
N THR A 170 6.15 22.75 6.75
CA THR A 170 6.93 22.07 5.70
C THR A 170 6.18 20.85 5.14
N ILE A 171 5.64 20.01 6.03
CA ILE A 171 4.88 18.82 5.63
C ILE A 171 3.61 19.22 4.86
N ILE A 172 2.88 20.22 5.32
CA ILE A 172 1.69 20.73 4.62
C ILE A 172 2.07 21.26 3.24
N MET A 173 3.16 22.03 3.13
CA MET A 173 3.61 22.61 1.87
C MET A 173 4.01 21.53 0.85
N ILE A 174 4.74 20.51 1.25
CA ILE A 174 5.13 19.44 0.31
C ILE A 174 3.92 18.60 -0.13
N LEU A 175 2.99 18.29 0.78
CA LEU A 175 1.77 17.57 0.43
C LEU A 175 0.89 18.40 -0.52
N ALA A 176 0.74 19.69 -0.27
CA ALA A 176 0.05 20.61 -1.16
C ALA A 176 0.72 20.65 -2.54
N PHE A 177 2.05 20.74 -2.59
CA PHE A 177 2.80 20.71 -3.84
C PHE A 177 2.58 19.42 -4.61
N MET A 178 2.61 18.26 -3.94
CA MET A 178 2.31 16.96 -4.58
C MET A 178 0.93 16.93 -5.21
N VAL A 179 -0.09 17.45 -4.50
CA VAL A 179 -1.45 17.54 -5.02
C VAL A 179 -1.53 18.49 -6.23
N MET A 180 -0.86 19.63 -6.18
CA MET A 180 -0.84 20.61 -7.29
C MET A 180 -0.22 20.04 -8.58
N VAL A 181 0.79 19.18 -8.44
CA VAL A 181 1.45 18.51 -9.59
C VAL A 181 0.67 17.26 -10.04
N GLY A 182 -0.45 16.93 -9.38
CA GLY A 182 -1.28 15.76 -9.70
C GLY A 182 -0.64 14.43 -9.29
N LYS A 183 0.34 14.44 -8.38
CA LYS A 183 0.97 13.23 -7.86
C LYS A 183 0.08 12.58 -6.81
N PRO A 184 -0.42 11.35 -7.06
CA PRO A 184 -1.18 10.62 -6.05
C PRO A 184 -0.26 10.21 -4.88
N ILE A 185 -0.82 10.20 -3.68
CA ILE A 185 -0.13 9.67 -2.51
C ILE A 185 -0.07 8.15 -2.66
N ASP A 186 1.10 7.64 -2.97
CA ASP A 186 1.40 6.22 -3.07
C ASP A 186 2.14 5.71 -1.82
N LEU A 187 2.47 4.42 -1.85
CA LEU A 187 3.12 3.73 -0.76
C LEU A 187 4.44 4.37 -0.31
N MET A 188 5.28 4.80 -1.26
CA MET A 188 6.56 5.44 -0.98
C MET A 188 6.36 6.87 -0.50
N SER A 189 5.41 7.59 -1.06
CA SER A 189 5.10 8.98 -0.69
C SER A 189 4.62 9.12 0.76
N THR A 190 4.02 8.07 1.34
CA THR A 190 3.58 8.09 2.75
C THR A 190 4.74 8.18 3.75
N VAL A 191 5.95 7.83 3.35
CA VAL A 191 7.16 7.93 4.20
C VAL A 191 7.75 9.36 4.20
N ILE A 192 7.46 10.18 3.17
CA ILE A 192 8.00 11.53 3.02
C ILE A 192 7.76 12.42 4.26
N PRO A 193 6.54 12.51 4.83
CA PRO A 193 6.31 13.30 6.03
C PRO A 193 7.20 12.90 7.21
N THR A 194 7.43 11.60 7.42
CA THR A 194 8.28 11.11 8.52
C THR A 194 9.74 11.53 8.34
N ILE A 195 10.27 11.44 7.10
CA ILE A 195 11.64 11.86 6.80
C ILE A 195 11.79 13.36 6.99
N LEU A 196 10.87 14.15 6.45
CA LEU A 196 10.92 15.61 6.56
C LEU A 196 10.74 16.08 8.00
N PHE A 197 9.97 15.34 8.78
CA PHE A 197 9.85 15.58 10.20
C PHE A 197 11.21 15.47 10.90
N VAL A 198 11.95 14.39 10.67
CA VAL A 198 13.27 14.18 11.30
C VAL A 198 14.29 15.18 10.80
N VAL A 199 14.41 15.39 9.47
CA VAL A 199 15.38 16.29 8.86
C VAL A 199 15.07 17.75 9.22
N GLY A 200 13.81 18.17 9.09
CA GLY A 200 13.39 19.53 9.37
C GLY A 200 13.60 19.93 10.83
N ILE A 201 13.27 19.02 11.76
CA ILE A 201 13.49 19.28 13.18
C ILE A 201 14.97 19.42 13.50
N SER A 202 15.84 18.57 12.99
CA SER A 202 17.28 18.65 13.21
C SER A 202 17.82 20.05 12.85
N ASN A 203 17.39 20.59 11.72
CA ASN A 203 17.80 21.93 11.26
C ASN A 203 17.31 23.03 12.21
N VAL A 204 16.04 22.97 12.62
CA VAL A 204 15.44 24.00 13.48
C VAL A 204 16.01 23.94 14.89
N ILE A 205 16.25 22.75 15.45
CA ILE A 205 16.83 22.59 16.80
C ILE A 205 18.16 23.32 16.91
N HIS A 206 19.07 23.11 15.96
CA HIS A 206 20.40 23.73 16.03
C HIS A 206 20.33 25.26 15.99
N ILE A 207 19.47 25.84 15.16
CA ILE A 207 19.26 27.30 15.12
C ILE A 207 18.66 27.82 16.45
N VAL A 208 17.63 27.14 16.95
CA VAL A 208 16.95 27.54 18.19
C VAL A 208 17.90 27.39 19.39
N GLU A 209 18.67 26.33 19.44
CA GLU A 209 19.66 26.09 20.51
C GLU A 209 20.69 27.20 20.55
N LYS A 210 21.30 27.54 19.41
CA LYS A 210 22.26 28.64 19.31
C LYS A 210 21.64 29.98 19.67
N TYR A 211 20.40 30.24 19.23
CA TYR A 211 19.68 31.46 19.58
C TYR A 211 19.46 31.58 21.09
N LEU A 212 19.06 30.51 21.76
CA LEU A 212 18.84 30.50 23.20
C LEU A 212 20.16 30.61 23.99
N GLU A 213 21.24 30.02 23.50
CA GLU A 213 22.59 30.18 24.06
C GLU A 213 22.97 31.66 24.05
N GLU A 214 22.86 32.35 22.90
CA GLU A 214 23.18 33.77 22.80
C GLU A 214 22.29 34.67 23.65
N LEU A 215 21.03 34.32 23.84
CA LEU A 215 20.15 35.05 24.80
C LEU A 215 20.59 34.90 26.22
N ARG A 216 21.10 33.73 26.62
CA ARG A 216 21.61 33.47 27.99
C ARG A 216 22.88 34.27 28.32
N THR A 217 23.67 34.64 27.29
CA THR A 217 24.82 35.53 27.45
C THR A 217 24.44 37.00 27.61
N GLY A 218 23.16 37.34 27.58
CA GLY A 218 22.66 38.70 27.72
C GLY A 218 22.59 39.48 26.39
N SER A 219 22.80 38.83 25.25
CA SER A 219 22.71 39.49 23.95
C SER A 219 21.26 39.91 23.63
N PRO A 220 21.02 41.06 22.98
CA PRO A 220 19.69 41.46 22.52
C PRO A 220 19.11 40.48 21.53
N LYS A 221 17.79 40.21 21.57
CA LYS A 221 17.05 39.22 20.77
C LYS A 221 17.40 39.27 19.27
N LYS A 222 17.44 40.47 18.69
CA LYS A 222 17.78 40.67 17.27
C LYS A 222 19.22 40.26 16.96
N ARG A 223 20.16 40.58 17.85
CA ARG A 223 21.58 40.22 17.68
C ARG A 223 21.78 38.72 17.83
N SER A 224 21.18 38.11 18.83
CA SER A 224 21.21 36.65 19.06
C SER A 224 20.71 35.87 17.84
N LEU A 225 19.65 36.36 17.19
CA LEU A 225 19.10 35.74 15.99
C LEU A 225 20.07 35.81 14.82
N ILE A 226 20.69 37.00 14.60
CA ILE A 226 21.68 37.20 13.53
C ILE A 226 22.91 36.31 13.74
N ILE A 227 23.38 36.18 14.98
CA ILE A 227 24.52 35.33 15.33
C ILE A 227 24.16 33.85 15.06
N ALA A 228 23.01 33.40 15.52
CA ALA A 228 22.54 32.00 15.32
C ALA A 228 22.51 31.66 13.82
N TYR A 229 21.90 32.52 12.99
CA TYR A 229 21.87 32.31 11.54
C TYR A 229 23.23 32.36 10.87
N ARG A 230 24.09 33.27 11.31
CA ARG A 230 25.45 33.37 10.76
C ARG A 230 26.30 32.16 11.07
N ASP A 231 26.24 31.67 12.32
CA ASP A 231 27.14 30.61 12.80
C ASP A 231 26.62 29.20 12.39
N ILE A 232 25.33 29.00 12.38
CA ILE A 232 24.70 27.68 12.10
C ILE A 232 24.13 27.61 10.67
N GLY A 233 23.69 28.73 10.10
CA GLY A 233 22.94 28.73 8.85
C GLY A 233 23.68 28.10 7.66
N LEU A 234 24.99 28.36 7.52
CA LEU A 234 25.78 27.75 6.45
C LEU A 234 25.87 26.23 6.61
N ALA A 235 26.09 25.74 7.82
CA ALA A 235 26.12 24.30 8.11
C ALA A 235 24.77 23.65 7.80
N THR A 236 23.67 24.31 8.18
CA THR A 236 22.31 23.84 7.90
C THR A 236 22.03 23.77 6.40
N ILE A 237 22.43 24.81 5.63
CA ILE A 237 22.29 24.80 4.16
C ILE A 237 23.09 23.65 3.53
N LEU A 238 24.35 23.46 3.95
CA LEU A 238 25.20 22.38 3.42
C LEU A 238 24.62 21.01 3.74
N THR A 239 24.11 20.81 4.96
CA THR A 239 23.47 19.55 5.37
C THR A 239 22.19 19.29 4.56
N ALA A 240 21.34 20.30 4.39
CA ALA A 240 20.14 20.18 3.56
C ALA A 240 20.48 19.89 2.09
N LEU A 241 21.51 20.55 1.55
CA LEU A 241 21.97 20.32 0.17
C LEU A 241 22.48 18.89 -0.02
N THR A 242 23.35 18.41 0.86
CA THR A 242 23.87 17.04 0.79
C THR A 242 22.76 15.99 0.95
N THR A 243 21.82 16.22 1.85
CA THR A 243 20.65 15.36 2.05
C THR A 243 19.75 15.34 0.80
N ALA A 244 19.47 16.52 0.23
CA ALA A 244 18.69 16.62 -0.99
C ALA A 244 19.36 15.93 -2.19
N ILE A 245 20.70 16.09 -2.34
CA ILE A 245 21.45 15.36 -3.38
C ILE A 245 21.39 13.86 -3.15
N GLY A 246 21.49 13.40 -1.89
CA GLY A 246 21.33 12.00 -1.54
C GLY A 246 19.97 11.44 -1.98
N PHE A 247 18.87 12.17 -1.73
CA PHE A 247 17.54 11.76 -2.20
C PHE A 247 17.40 11.87 -3.73
N LEU A 248 17.97 12.90 -4.36
CA LEU A 248 17.97 13.04 -5.82
C LEU A 248 18.71 11.89 -6.51
N SER A 249 19.71 11.27 -5.88
CA SER A 249 20.41 10.11 -6.45
C SER A 249 19.47 8.93 -6.71
N LEU A 250 18.34 8.81 -5.97
CA LEU A 250 17.30 7.82 -6.22
C LEU A 250 16.62 7.95 -7.59
N ARG A 251 16.79 9.11 -8.27
CA ARG A 251 16.30 9.30 -9.65
C ARG A 251 16.96 8.34 -10.64
N THR A 252 18.09 7.76 -10.32
CA THR A 252 18.77 6.76 -11.16
C THR A 252 18.16 5.36 -11.07
N SER A 253 17.26 5.12 -10.09
CA SER A 253 16.59 3.81 -9.91
C SER A 253 15.79 3.43 -11.15
N SER A 254 15.65 2.15 -11.45
CA SER A 254 14.72 1.64 -12.45
C SER A 254 13.25 1.66 -12.01
N ILE A 255 12.99 1.75 -10.69
CA ILE A 255 11.66 1.72 -10.09
C ILE A 255 11.07 3.13 -10.06
N ILE A 256 9.96 3.35 -10.77
CA ILE A 256 9.31 4.67 -10.89
C ILE A 256 8.94 5.26 -9.51
N LEU A 257 8.39 4.45 -8.60
CA LEU A 257 8.01 4.90 -7.26
C LEU A 257 9.21 5.43 -6.46
N VAL A 258 10.38 4.79 -6.58
CA VAL A 258 11.62 5.22 -5.92
C VAL A 258 12.16 6.51 -6.51
N LYS A 259 12.09 6.67 -7.85
CA LYS A 259 12.48 7.93 -8.52
C LYS A 259 11.66 9.11 -8.02
N GLU A 260 10.34 8.96 -8.00
CA GLU A 260 9.41 10.00 -7.59
C GLU A 260 9.58 10.34 -6.10
N PHE A 261 9.67 9.31 -5.25
CA PHE A 261 9.97 9.47 -3.84
C PHE A 261 11.24 10.31 -3.60
N GLY A 262 12.34 9.99 -4.30
CA GLY A 262 13.59 10.72 -4.18
C GLY A 262 13.46 12.21 -4.54
N VAL A 263 12.77 12.50 -5.64
CA VAL A 263 12.55 13.88 -6.10
C VAL A 263 11.69 14.68 -5.12
N PHE A 264 10.55 14.15 -4.70
CA PHE A 264 9.66 14.86 -3.79
C PHE A 264 10.26 15.02 -2.39
N THR A 265 11.01 14.01 -1.91
CA THR A 265 11.74 14.14 -0.63
C THR A 265 12.81 15.22 -0.71
N ALA A 266 13.59 15.29 -1.79
CA ALA A 266 14.59 16.34 -1.99
C ALA A 266 13.96 17.74 -2.01
N ILE A 267 12.83 17.92 -2.72
CA ILE A 267 12.08 19.19 -2.72
C ILE A 267 11.60 19.51 -1.30
N GLY A 268 11.09 18.53 -0.57
CA GLY A 268 10.66 18.70 0.81
C GLY A 268 11.79 19.14 1.74
N VAL A 269 13.00 18.60 1.58
CA VAL A 269 14.19 19.01 2.33
C VAL A 269 14.55 20.47 2.06
N PHE A 270 14.41 20.94 0.82
CA PHE A 270 14.59 22.36 0.49
C PHE A 270 13.52 23.26 1.08
N ILE A 271 12.28 22.81 1.15
CA ILE A 271 11.19 23.56 1.79
C ILE A 271 11.38 23.63 3.32
N ALA A 272 12.05 22.63 3.90
CA ALA A 272 12.35 22.55 5.34
C ALA A 272 13.51 23.44 5.78
N LEU A 273 14.24 24.07 4.83
CA LEU A 273 15.36 24.97 5.06
C LEU A 273 14.86 26.39 5.32
#